data_a5c3d92630ebe9c470fa01c405556c97
#
_entry.id   a5c3d92630ebe9c470fa01c405556c97
#
_cell.length_a   1.000
_cell.length_b   1.000
_cell.length_c   1.000
_cell.angle_alpha   90.00
_cell.angle_beta   90.00
_cell.angle_gamma   90.00
#
_symmetry.space_group_name_H-M   'P 1'
#
loop_
_entity.id
_entity.type
_entity.pdbx_description
1 polymer ?
#
loop_
_entity_poly.entity_id
_entity_poly.type
_entity_poly.pdbx_seq_one_letter_code
_entity_poly.pdbx_strand_id
1 'polypeptide(L)'
;MRDDLLPMLACPVCAEPLGRVDGGQVGCTTGHRFDEAKQGHLTLLPAKRRALTADTPEMVDARLRFLGRGHYAPVERALADAVAEATAPGIVLDVGSGPGTYLAHALDAAQVPDAAHVPDGADGRLGVALDLSAIAIRRAARVHERAGAVVGDVTERLPVVDHAAAVVLDVFAPRNQTEYARVLHPEGVLVVVTPRTGHLAELAEATISVDPEKERRLHESLTPSFVLRSSEDLTWTMDLSAEDVHDVVHMGPSHHHVAPDAAFAPATVTAAVTVSTWTPTR
;
A
#
# COMPACT_ATOMS: atom_id res chain seq x y z
N MET A 1 -14.19 0.70 10.75
CA MET A 1 -13.65 -0.57 10.19
C MET A 1 -14.84 -1.46 9.81
N ARG A 2 -14.81 -2.08 8.65
CA ARG A 2 -15.83 -3.03 8.18
C ARG A 2 -15.74 -4.32 9.00
N ASP A 3 -16.90 -4.89 9.35
CA ASP A 3 -16.94 -6.11 10.17
C ASP A 3 -16.47 -7.36 9.43
N ASP A 4 -16.70 -7.40 8.12
CA ASP A 4 -16.26 -8.49 7.23
C ASP A 4 -14.74 -8.54 7.01
N LEU A 5 -14.01 -7.46 7.29
CA LEU A 5 -12.55 -7.41 7.28
C LEU A 5 -11.91 -7.85 8.60
N LEU A 6 -12.63 -7.78 9.72
CA LEU A 6 -12.05 -8.08 11.03
C LEU A 6 -11.46 -9.51 11.13
N PRO A 7 -12.11 -10.56 10.60
CA PRO A 7 -11.55 -11.91 10.64
C PRO A 7 -10.25 -12.08 9.84
N MET A 8 -9.97 -11.18 8.88
CA MET A 8 -8.72 -11.18 8.10
C MET A 8 -7.58 -10.46 8.81
N LEU A 9 -7.89 -9.73 9.90
CA LEU A 9 -6.89 -9.04 10.70
C LEU A 9 -6.46 -9.88 11.90
N ALA A 10 -5.19 -9.79 12.27
CA ALA A 10 -4.60 -10.48 13.40
C ALA A 10 -4.32 -9.53 14.58
N CYS A 11 -4.53 -10.02 15.78
CA CYS A 11 -4.14 -9.34 17.00
C CYS A 11 -2.60 -9.16 17.04
N PRO A 12 -2.08 -7.93 17.19
CA PRO A 12 -0.63 -7.70 17.22
C PRO A 12 0.06 -8.25 18.48
N VAL A 13 -0.71 -8.76 19.45
CA VAL A 13 -0.18 -9.31 20.72
C VAL A 13 -0.11 -10.84 20.68
N CYS A 14 -1.16 -11.50 20.17
CA CYS A 14 -1.27 -12.98 20.22
C CYS A 14 -1.53 -13.64 18.86
N ALA A 15 -1.59 -12.87 17.79
CA ALA A 15 -1.86 -13.30 16.42
C ALA A 15 -3.24 -13.93 16.15
N GLU A 16 -4.12 -14.03 17.15
CA GLU A 16 -5.50 -14.50 16.99
C GLU A 16 -6.29 -13.55 16.07
N PRO A 17 -7.24 -14.06 15.28
CA PRO A 17 -8.12 -13.22 14.46
C PRO A 17 -8.89 -12.19 15.31
N LEU A 18 -9.17 -11.05 14.70
CA LEU A 18 -9.99 -10.01 15.32
C LEU A 18 -11.47 -10.19 14.98
N GLY A 19 -12.33 -9.64 15.84
CA GLY A 19 -13.78 -9.61 15.66
C GLY A 19 -14.44 -8.56 16.52
N ARG A 20 -15.76 -8.43 16.41
CA ARG A 20 -16.54 -7.65 17.38
C ARG A 20 -16.68 -8.45 18.66
N VAL A 21 -16.41 -7.80 19.76
CA VAL A 21 -16.53 -8.34 21.11
C VAL A 21 -17.54 -7.51 21.92
N ASP A 22 -17.70 -7.83 23.20
CA ASP A 22 -18.67 -7.17 24.07
C ASP A 22 -18.65 -5.64 23.96
N GLY A 23 -19.82 -5.02 23.81
CA GLY A 23 -19.99 -3.57 23.65
C GLY A 23 -19.62 -3.04 22.25
N GLY A 24 -19.38 -3.92 21.24
CA GLY A 24 -19.10 -3.53 19.86
C GLY A 24 -17.64 -3.11 19.61
N GLN A 25 -16.75 -3.27 20.60
CA GLN A 25 -15.33 -3.04 20.44
C GLN A 25 -14.68 -4.08 19.52
N VAL A 26 -13.54 -3.73 18.90
CA VAL A 26 -12.71 -4.70 18.19
C VAL A 26 -11.79 -5.41 19.17
N GLY A 27 -11.67 -6.72 19.07
CA GLY A 27 -10.78 -7.49 19.94
C GLY A 27 -10.58 -8.92 19.45
N CYS A 28 -9.77 -9.69 20.19
CA CYS A 28 -9.54 -11.11 19.97
C CYS A 28 -10.11 -11.97 21.10
N THR A 29 -10.18 -13.28 20.89
CA THR A 29 -10.72 -14.25 21.84
C THR A 29 -9.91 -14.36 23.14
N THR A 30 -8.61 -13.97 23.10
CA THR A 30 -7.71 -13.96 24.28
C THR A 30 -7.86 -12.71 25.15
N GLY A 31 -8.75 -11.78 24.79
CA GLY A 31 -9.10 -10.64 25.64
C GLY A 31 -8.44 -9.31 25.28
N HIS A 32 -7.56 -9.24 24.27
CA HIS A 32 -7.02 -7.95 23.81
C HIS A 32 -8.12 -7.13 23.13
N ARG A 33 -8.09 -5.81 23.35
CA ARG A 33 -9.07 -4.84 22.84
C ARG A 33 -8.38 -3.70 22.11
N PHE A 34 -9.01 -3.22 21.04
CA PHE A 34 -8.48 -2.16 20.19
C PHE A 34 -9.57 -1.14 19.92
N ASP A 35 -9.21 0.13 20.05
CA ASP A 35 -10.13 1.23 19.77
C ASP A 35 -10.23 1.46 18.26
N GLU A 36 -11.46 1.55 17.80
CA GLU A 36 -11.74 2.03 16.45
C GLU A 36 -11.84 3.56 16.48
N ALA A 37 -11.06 4.21 15.64
CA ALA A 37 -11.08 5.66 15.54
C ALA A 37 -12.40 6.14 14.91
N LYS A 38 -12.77 7.40 15.19
CA LYS A 38 -13.98 8.05 14.63
C LYS A 38 -14.08 7.95 13.10
N GLN A 39 -12.92 7.86 12.41
CA GLN A 39 -12.82 7.74 10.97
C GLN A 39 -12.96 6.29 10.47
N GLY A 40 -13.07 5.32 11.35
CA GLY A 40 -13.27 3.90 11.03
C GLY A 40 -11.97 3.11 10.84
N HIS A 41 -10.78 3.65 11.19
CA HIS A 41 -9.54 2.90 11.16
C HIS A 41 -9.17 2.30 12.52
N LEU A 42 -8.34 1.25 12.48
CA LEU A 42 -7.75 0.63 13.67
C LEU A 42 -6.28 1.03 13.82
N THR A 43 -5.82 1.12 15.07
CA THR A 43 -4.39 1.22 15.39
C THR A 43 -3.93 -0.09 15.99
N LEU A 44 -3.16 -0.86 15.23
CA LEU A 44 -2.63 -2.17 15.61
C LEU A 44 -1.11 -2.14 15.83
N LEU A 45 -0.55 -0.95 16.08
CA LEU A 45 0.86 -0.78 16.48
C LEU A 45 1.06 -1.12 17.95
N PRO A 46 2.11 -1.87 18.32
CA PRO A 46 2.57 -1.98 19.69
C PRO A 46 2.90 -0.61 20.29
N ALA A 47 2.57 -0.39 21.57
CA ALA A 47 2.74 0.90 22.23
C ALA A 47 4.17 1.50 22.14
N LYS A 48 5.19 0.64 22.12
CA LYS A 48 6.61 1.04 21.99
C LYS A 48 6.98 1.62 20.61
N ARG A 49 6.16 1.39 19.56
CA ARG A 49 6.43 1.79 18.18
C ARG A 49 5.70 3.05 17.73
N ARG A 50 4.90 3.68 18.60
CA ARG A 50 4.11 4.88 18.27
C ARG A 50 4.96 6.15 18.03
N ALA A 51 6.25 6.13 18.33
CA ALA A 51 7.17 7.26 18.18
C ALA A 51 8.02 7.24 16.90
N LEU A 52 7.68 6.39 15.92
CA LEU A 52 8.40 6.32 14.64
C LEU A 52 8.08 7.53 13.77
N THR A 53 9.08 7.95 12.97
CA THR A 53 8.90 9.01 11.97
C THR A 53 7.98 8.51 10.86
N ALA A 54 6.85 9.16 10.69
CA ALA A 54 5.87 8.89 9.66
C ALA A 54 5.64 10.14 8.80
N ASP A 55 4.93 9.98 7.69
CA ASP A 55 4.58 11.11 6.81
C ASP A 55 3.89 12.24 7.58
N THR A 56 4.27 13.47 7.28
CA THR A 56 3.64 14.68 7.82
C THR A 56 2.30 14.95 7.12
N PRO A 57 1.43 15.82 7.67
CA PRO A 57 0.20 16.23 6.99
C PRO A 57 0.47 16.79 5.59
N GLU A 58 1.52 17.60 5.45
CA GLU A 58 1.91 18.24 4.19
C GLU A 58 2.32 17.21 3.15
N MET A 59 3.09 16.18 3.53
CA MET A 59 3.47 15.06 2.65
C MET A 59 2.24 14.29 2.16
N VAL A 60 1.30 13.99 3.06
CA VAL A 60 0.08 13.26 2.73
C VAL A 60 -0.82 14.09 1.80
N ASP A 61 -0.99 15.38 2.07
CA ASP A 61 -1.81 16.27 1.26
C ASP A 61 -1.19 16.50 -0.13
N ALA A 62 0.15 16.66 -0.24
CA ALA A 62 0.86 16.74 -1.51
C ALA A 62 0.66 15.45 -2.35
N ARG A 63 0.79 14.28 -1.71
CA ARG A 63 0.57 12.97 -2.36
C ARG A 63 -0.85 12.84 -2.89
N LEU A 64 -1.85 13.23 -2.11
CA LEU A 64 -3.26 13.20 -2.54
C LEU A 64 -3.51 14.11 -3.75
N ARG A 65 -2.96 15.34 -3.75
CA ARG A 65 -3.10 16.26 -4.88
C ARG A 65 -2.43 15.72 -6.14
N PHE A 66 -1.17 15.27 -6.01
CA PHE A 66 -0.40 14.78 -7.16
C PHE A 66 -1.03 13.54 -7.79
N LEU A 67 -1.36 12.51 -6.98
CA LEU A 67 -1.99 11.29 -7.47
C LEU A 67 -3.41 11.58 -7.99
N GLY A 68 -4.17 12.42 -7.31
CA GLY A 68 -5.52 12.81 -7.72
C GLY A 68 -5.62 13.54 -9.06
N ARG A 69 -4.48 14.07 -9.57
CA ARG A 69 -4.38 14.64 -10.94
C ARG A 69 -4.06 13.59 -12.01
N GLY A 70 -3.91 12.32 -11.63
CA GLY A 70 -3.71 11.20 -12.56
C GLY A 70 -2.31 11.10 -13.15
N HIS A 71 -1.32 11.78 -12.61
CA HIS A 71 0.06 11.74 -13.11
C HIS A 71 0.65 10.33 -13.09
N TYR A 72 0.18 9.45 -12.20
CA TYR A 72 0.61 8.05 -12.08
C TYR A 72 -0.44 7.03 -12.57
N ALA A 73 -1.37 7.46 -13.45
CA ALA A 73 -2.37 6.58 -14.05
C ALA A 73 -1.78 5.29 -14.72
N PRO A 74 -0.57 5.29 -15.34
CA PRO A 74 0.02 4.04 -15.82
C PRO A 74 0.27 3.02 -14.71
N VAL A 75 0.71 3.45 -13.53
CA VAL A 75 0.89 2.57 -12.35
C VAL A 75 -0.46 2.08 -11.84
N GLU A 76 -1.44 2.98 -11.70
CA GLU A 76 -2.79 2.66 -11.23
C GLU A 76 -3.44 1.57 -12.10
N ARG A 77 -3.31 1.69 -13.42
CA ARG A 77 -3.80 0.66 -14.38
C ARG A 77 -3.11 -0.68 -14.19
N ALA A 78 -1.77 -0.69 -14.13
CA ALA A 78 -1.02 -1.94 -13.96
C ALA A 78 -1.38 -2.67 -12.66
N LEU A 79 -1.61 -1.93 -11.56
CA LEU A 79 -2.10 -2.50 -10.29
C LEU A 79 -3.53 -3.03 -10.42
N ALA A 80 -4.40 -2.28 -11.07
CA ALA A 80 -5.79 -2.67 -11.32
C ALA A 80 -5.88 -3.96 -12.14
N ASP A 81 -5.10 -4.06 -13.21
CA ASP A 81 -5.02 -5.25 -14.06
C ASP A 81 -4.53 -6.48 -13.27
N ALA A 82 -3.46 -6.32 -12.48
CA ALA A 82 -2.94 -7.39 -11.64
C ALA A 82 -3.95 -7.87 -10.57
N VAL A 83 -4.75 -6.97 -10.00
CA VAL A 83 -5.80 -7.32 -9.03
C VAL A 83 -6.99 -7.99 -9.73
N ALA A 84 -7.36 -7.55 -10.93
CA ALA A 84 -8.43 -8.15 -11.72
C ALA A 84 -8.09 -9.57 -12.18
N GLU A 85 -6.82 -9.83 -12.53
CA GLU A 85 -6.34 -11.15 -12.94
C GLU A 85 -6.17 -12.15 -11.78
N ALA A 86 -6.12 -11.68 -10.54
CA ALA A 86 -5.92 -12.54 -9.39
C ALA A 86 -7.16 -13.40 -9.12
N THR A 87 -6.99 -14.74 -9.14
CA THR A 87 -8.07 -15.71 -8.94
C THR A 87 -8.15 -16.27 -7.52
N ALA A 88 -7.09 -16.13 -6.73
CA ALA A 88 -7.05 -16.60 -5.34
C ALA A 88 -8.13 -15.89 -4.48
N PRO A 89 -8.73 -16.59 -3.51
CA PRO A 89 -9.63 -15.95 -2.54
C PRO A 89 -8.85 -15.04 -1.58
N GLY A 90 -9.53 -14.05 -0.99
CA GLY A 90 -8.96 -13.17 0.01
C GLY A 90 -9.00 -11.70 -0.37
N ILE A 91 -8.38 -10.89 0.51
CA ILE A 91 -8.35 -9.43 0.40
C ILE A 91 -7.24 -8.94 -0.53
N VAL A 92 -7.34 -7.68 -0.96
CA VAL A 92 -6.20 -6.89 -1.45
C VAL A 92 -5.57 -6.17 -0.25
N LEU A 93 -4.32 -6.46 0.04
CA LEU A 93 -3.55 -5.81 1.11
C LEU A 93 -2.56 -4.82 0.49
N ASP A 94 -2.73 -3.53 0.75
CA ASP A 94 -1.82 -2.47 0.31
C ASP A 94 -0.89 -2.10 1.48
N VAL A 95 0.40 -2.45 1.38
CA VAL A 95 1.39 -2.26 2.43
C VAL A 95 2.23 -1.00 2.17
N GLY A 96 2.30 -0.11 3.15
CA GLY A 96 2.81 1.25 2.95
C GLY A 96 1.88 2.07 2.06
N SER A 97 0.58 1.87 2.24
CA SER A 97 -0.49 2.38 1.37
C SER A 97 -0.56 3.91 1.29
N GLY A 98 0.09 4.62 2.23
CA GLY A 98 -0.15 6.05 2.35
C GLY A 98 -1.65 6.35 2.52
N PRO A 99 -2.22 7.31 1.78
CA PRO A 99 -3.64 7.64 1.84
C PRO A 99 -4.57 6.64 1.12
N GLY A 100 -4.05 5.53 0.57
CA GLY A 100 -4.82 4.45 -0.03
C GLY A 100 -5.27 4.67 -1.47
N THR A 101 -4.70 5.63 -2.19
CA THR A 101 -5.09 5.97 -3.56
C THR A 101 -4.96 4.76 -4.51
N TYR A 102 -3.83 4.06 -4.46
CA TYR A 102 -3.61 2.87 -5.30
C TYR A 102 -4.58 1.74 -4.97
N LEU A 103 -4.85 1.52 -3.68
CA LEU A 103 -5.83 0.53 -3.25
C LEU A 103 -7.22 0.85 -3.80
N ALA A 104 -7.65 2.12 -3.75
CA ALA A 104 -8.95 2.53 -4.25
C ALA A 104 -9.10 2.19 -5.75
N HIS A 105 -8.15 2.62 -6.58
CA HIS A 105 -8.14 2.32 -8.02
C HIS A 105 -8.12 0.82 -8.31
N ALA A 106 -7.32 0.04 -7.56
CA ALA A 106 -7.26 -1.40 -7.69
C ALA A 106 -8.60 -2.07 -7.35
N LEU A 107 -9.30 -1.59 -6.32
CA LEU A 107 -10.62 -2.11 -5.93
C LEU A 107 -11.72 -1.74 -6.93
N ASP A 108 -11.68 -0.53 -7.53
CA ASP A 108 -12.64 -0.12 -8.56
C ASP A 108 -12.59 -1.05 -9.79
N ALA A 109 -11.40 -1.50 -10.18
CA ALA A 109 -11.21 -2.41 -11.31
C ALA A 109 -11.49 -3.89 -10.96
N ALA A 110 -11.39 -4.27 -9.69
CA ALA A 110 -11.57 -5.63 -9.22
C ALA A 110 -13.05 -6.02 -9.18
N GLN A 111 -13.61 -6.39 -10.31
CA GLN A 111 -14.87 -7.15 -10.35
C GLN A 111 -14.56 -8.60 -10.01
N VAL A 112 -15.28 -9.18 -9.05
CA VAL A 112 -15.09 -10.60 -8.70
C VAL A 112 -15.77 -11.45 -9.75
N PRO A 113 -15.07 -12.41 -10.38
CA PRO A 113 -15.74 -13.50 -11.07
C PRO A 113 -16.62 -14.28 -10.06
N ASP A 114 -17.77 -14.72 -10.47
CA ASP A 114 -18.92 -15.31 -9.75
C ASP A 114 -18.62 -16.47 -8.74
N ALA A 115 -17.39 -16.81 -8.48
CA ALA A 115 -17.01 -18.01 -7.71
C ALA A 115 -15.97 -17.81 -6.58
N ALA A 116 -15.40 -16.64 -6.40
CA ALA A 116 -14.43 -16.42 -5.32
C ALA A 116 -15.18 -15.97 -4.07
N HIS A 117 -15.19 -16.80 -3.02
CA HIS A 117 -15.77 -16.58 -1.71
C HIS A 117 -15.53 -15.16 -1.18
N VAL A 118 -16.45 -14.26 -1.51
CA VAL A 118 -16.64 -13.01 -0.80
C VAL A 118 -17.69 -13.31 0.27
N PRO A 119 -17.49 -13.00 1.53
CA PRO A 119 -18.52 -13.15 2.54
C PRO A 119 -19.80 -12.45 2.08
N ASP A 120 -20.95 -13.11 2.26
CA ASP A 120 -22.27 -12.75 1.80
C ASP A 120 -22.49 -11.27 1.43
N GLY A 121 -22.62 -10.96 0.15
CA GLY A 121 -23.28 -9.76 -0.36
C GLY A 121 -22.40 -8.58 -0.79
N ALA A 122 -21.08 -8.70 -0.86
CA ALA A 122 -20.25 -7.63 -1.43
C ALA A 122 -19.97 -7.89 -2.92
N ASP A 123 -20.43 -6.99 -3.79
CA ASP A 123 -20.06 -6.98 -5.20
C ASP A 123 -18.60 -6.52 -5.35
N GLY A 124 -17.62 -7.42 -5.18
CA GLY A 124 -16.20 -7.15 -5.41
C GLY A 124 -15.27 -7.45 -4.23
N ARG A 125 -13.95 -7.45 -4.49
CA ARG A 125 -12.92 -7.73 -3.47
C ARG A 125 -12.89 -6.67 -2.38
N LEU A 126 -12.63 -7.11 -1.14
CA LEU A 126 -12.34 -6.24 -0.01
C LEU A 126 -10.85 -5.87 0.00
N GLY A 127 -10.52 -4.70 0.56
CA GLY A 127 -9.14 -4.24 0.67
C GLY A 127 -8.78 -3.75 2.06
N VAL A 128 -7.50 -3.84 2.40
CA VAL A 128 -6.94 -3.27 3.63
C VAL A 128 -5.75 -2.38 3.27
N ALA A 129 -5.87 -1.09 3.61
CA ALA A 129 -4.76 -0.15 3.60
C ALA A 129 -3.98 -0.25 4.91
N LEU A 130 -2.66 -0.49 4.83
CA LEU A 130 -1.79 -0.58 6.00
C LEU A 130 -0.62 0.40 5.86
N ASP A 131 -0.46 1.28 6.83
CA ASP A 131 0.62 2.27 6.85
C ASP A 131 1.00 2.66 8.28
N LEU A 132 2.23 3.13 8.46
CA LEU A 132 2.72 3.62 9.74
C LEU A 132 2.11 5.00 10.08
N SER A 133 1.81 5.82 9.08
CA SER A 133 1.26 7.16 9.23
C SER A 133 -0.22 7.14 9.61
N ALA A 134 -0.52 7.44 10.86
CA ALA A 134 -1.92 7.61 11.30
C ALA A 134 -2.64 8.74 10.53
N ILE A 135 -1.89 9.72 9.98
CA ILE A 135 -2.44 10.80 9.17
C ILE A 135 -2.90 10.26 7.81
N ALA A 136 -2.05 9.48 7.16
CA ALA A 136 -2.36 8.83 5.89
C ALA A 136 -3.52 7.83 6.04
N ILE A 137 -3.46 6.96 7.06
CA ILE A 137 -4.51 5.96 7.35
C ILE A 137 -5.88 6.60 7.66
N ARG A 138 -5.90 7.79 8.27
CA ARG A 138 -7.15 8.55 8.46
C ARG A 138 -7.81 8.94 7.12
N ARG A 139 -7.00 9.21 6.08
CA ARG A 139 -7.49 9.44 4.70
C ARG A 139 -7.92 8.13 4.06
N ALA A 140 -7.08 7.09 4.15
CA ALA A 140 -7.34 5.76 3.61
C ALA A 140 -8.64 5.13 4.14
N ALA A 141 -9.01 5.41 5.40
CA ALA A 141 -10.27 4.92 5.99
C ALA A 141 -11.56 5.38 5.27
N ARG A 142 -11.45 6.30 4.30
CA ARG A 142 -12.57 6.84 3.54
C ARG A 142 -12.35 6.82 2.04
N VAL A 143 -11.27 6.16 1.60
CA VAL A 143 -10.86 6.20 0.19
C VAL A 143 -11.78 5.38 -0.69
N HIS A 144 -12.33 4.27 -0.17
CA HIS A 144 -13.21 3.37 -0.89
C HIS A 144 -14.14 2.61 0.07
N GLU A 145 -15.40 2.33 -0.33
CA GLU A 145 -16.40 1.65 0.50
C GLU A 145 -16.01 0.22 0.87
N ARG A 146 -15.26 -0.49 0.00
CA ARG A 146 -14.75 -1.84 0.22
C ARG A 146 -13.40 -1.89 0.93
N ALA A 147 -12.85 -0.74 1.36
CA ALA A 147 -11.57 -0.66 2.04
C ALA A 147 -11.72 -0.53 3.57
N GLY A 148 -10.85 -1.23 4.30
CA GLY A 148 -10.52 -0.95 5.69
C GLY A 148 -9.14 -0.32 5.81
N ALA A 149 -8.83 0.31 6.95
CA ALA A 149 -7.57 1.00 7.14
C ALA A 149 -6.97 0.70 8.52
N VAL A 150 -5.67 0.40 8.56
CA VAL A 150 -4.95 -0.04 9.74
C VAL A 150 -3.64 0.72 9.88
N VAL A 151 -3.42 1.34 11.04
CA VAL A 151 -2.09 1.85 11.41
C VAL A 151 -1.24 0.68 11.87
N GLY A 152 -0.18 0.36 11.13
CA GLY A 152 0.73 -0.75 11.37
C GLY A 152 2.11 -0.49 10.80
N ASP A 153 3.12 -1.20 11.29
CA ASP A 153 4.51 -1.13 10.80
C ASP A 153 4.76 -2.27 9.81
N VAL A 154 5.01 -1.92 8.55
CA VAL A 154 5.24 -2.90 7.47
C VAL A 154 6.54 -3.69 7.67
N THR A 155 7.49 -3.18 8.47
CA THR A 155 8.77 -3.85 8.76
C THR A 155 8.68 -4.88 9.88
N GLU A 156 7.56 -4.93 10.59
CA GLU A 156 7.28 -5.88 11.67
C GLU A 156 6.28 -6.96 11.21
N ARG A 157 5.81 -7.79 12.16
CA ARG A 157 4.72 -8.72 11.88
C ARG A 157 3.47 -7.96 11.45
N LEU A 158 3.00 -8.22 10.24
CA LEU A 158 1.78 -7.60 9.72
C LEU A 158 0.55 -8.07 10.52
N PRO A 159 -0.35 -7.16 10.91
CA PRO A 159 -1.58 -7.51 11.64
C PRO A 159 -2.65 -8.11 10.71
N VAL A 160 -2.27 -9.12 9.96
CA VAL A 160 -3.10 -9.86 9.00
C VAL A 160 -2.90 -11.35 9.28
N VAL A 161 -3.95 -12.14 9.24
CA VAL A 161 -3.88 -13.59 9.45
C VAL A 161 -3.17 -14.28 8.28
N ASP A 162 -2.66 -15.49 8.51
CA ASP A 162 -1.95 -16.27 7.51
C ASP A 162 -2.88 -16.57 6.32
N HIS A 163 -2.36 -16.42 5.10
CA HIS A 163 -3.05 -16.75 3.85
C HIS A 163 -4.36 -15.96 3.57
N ALA A 164 -4.56 -14.80 4.22
CA ALA A 164 -5.77 -14.00 4.04
C ALA A 164 -5.75 -13.12 2.77
N ALA A 165 -4.59 -12.82 2.22
CA ALA A 165 -4.46 -11.93 1.09
C ALA A 165 -4.44 -12.70 -0.25
N ALA A 166 -5.33 -12.35 -1.18
CA ALA A 166 -5.25 -12.75 -2.57
C ALA A 166 -4.16 -11.98 -3.32
N VAL A 167 -4.03 -10.69 -2.97
CA VAL A 167 -3.02 -9.79 -3.56
C VAL A 167 -2.38 -8.96 -2.45
N VAL A 168 -1.06 -8.84 -2.49
CA VAL A 168 -0.30 -7.85 -1.73
C VAL A 168 0.26 -6.81 -2.70
N LEU A 169 -0.02 -5.54 -2.46
CA LEU A 169 0.55 -4.40 -3.18
C LEU A 169 1.68 -3.80 -2.34
N ASP A 170 2.85 -3.62 -2.95
CA ASP A 170 4.01 -2.91 -2.40
C ASP A 170 4.43 -1.83 -3.40
N VAL A 171 3.89 -0.62 -3.23
CA VAL A 171 4.10 0.49 -4.16
C VAL A 171 5.03 1.53 -3.52
N PHE A 172 6.28 1.57 -3.93
CA PHE A 172 7.33 2.47 -3.39
C PHE A 172 7.56 2.35 -1.87
N ALA A 173 7.18 1.21 -1.26
CA ALA A 173 7.19 0.99 0.19
C ALA A 173 8.42 0.18 0.66
N PRO A 174 8.74 0.18 1.97
CA PRO A 174 9.66 -0.78 2.56
C PRO A 174 9.11 -2.20 2.46
N ARG A 175 9.99 -3.18 2.28
CA ARG A 175 9.60 -4.58 2.03
C ARG A 175 9.77 -5.47 3.24
N ASN A 176 8.86 -6.45 3.35
CA ASN A 176 8.91 -7.51 4.35
C ASN A 176 8.52 -8.84 3.70
N GLN A 177 9.43 -9.42 2.92
CA GLN A 177 9.18 -10.61 2.12
C GLN A 177 8.69 -11.81 2.93
N THR A 178 9.18 -11.98 4.15
CA THR A 178 8.75 -13.07 5.04
C THR A 178 7.28 -12.93 5.41
N GLU A 179 6.85 -11.73 5.74
CA GLU A 179 5.46 -11.47 6.08
C GLU A 179 4.55 -11.49 4.85
N TYR A 180 5.03 -11.03 3.70
CA TYR A 180 4.26 -11.15 2.45
C TYR A 180 3.99 -12.61 2.11
N ALA A 181 4.99 -13.49 2.23
CA ALA A 181 4.83 -14.93 2.02
C ALA A 181 3.85 -15.56 3.03
N ARG A 182 3.84 -15.09 4.29
CA ARG A 182 2.93 -15.57 5.32
C ARG A 182 1.48 -15.18 5.06
N VAL A 183 1.23 -13.90 4.71
CA VAL A 183 -0.15 -13.38 4.58
C VAL A 183 -0.78 -13.71 3.24
N LEU A 184 0.02 -13.96 2.19
CA LEU A 184 -0.50 -14.31 0.87
C LEU A 184 -1.09 -15.73 0.87
N HIS A 185 -2.23 -15.86 0.20
CA HIS A 185 -2.74 -17.17 -0.19
C HIS A 185 -1.70 -17.91 -1.04
N PRO A 186 -1.56 -19.26 -0.96
CA PRO A 186 -0.58 -20.01 -1.76
C PRO A 186 -0.65 -19.76 -3.29
N GLU A 187 -1.82 -19.39 -3.80
CA GLU A 187 -2.06 -18.99 -5.19
C GLU A 187 -2.17 -17.47 -5.36
N GLY A 188 -1.86 -16.71 -4.32
CA GLY A 188 -1.93 -15.25 -4.32
C GLY A 188 -0.78 -14.60 -5.09
N VAL A 189 -0.89 -13.31 -5.30
CA VAL A 189 0.06 -12.51 -6.09
C VAL A 189 0.61 -11.37 -5.25
N LEU A 190 1.94 -11.22 -5.24
CA LEU A 190 2.62 -10.01 -4.78
C LEU A 190 2.91 -9.13 -5.98
N VAL A 191 2.47 -7.88 -5.93
CA VAL A 191 2.75 -6.85 -6.94
C VAL A 191 3.67 -5.81 -6.33
N VAL A 192 4.83 -5.61 -6.96
CA VAL A 192 5.84 -4.66 -6.48
C VAL A 192 6.10 -3.59 -7.52
N VAL A 193 6.01 -2.32 -7.12
CA VAL A 193 6.36 -1.17 -7.97
C VAL A 193 7.59 -0.49 -7.41
N THR A 194 8.63 -0.36 -8.24
CA THR A 194 9.89 0.30 -7.87
C THR A 194 10.31 1.35 -8.88
N PRO A 195 10.90 2.47 -8.44
CA PRO A 195 11.47 3.43 -9.36
C PRO A 195 12.73 2.85 -10.00
N ARG A 196 12.93 3.16 -11.28
CA ARG A 196 14.11 2.83 -12.09
C ARG A 196 15.06 4.00 -12.18
N THR A 197 16.28 3.72 -12.62
CA THR A 197 17.22 4.77 -13.03
C THR A 197 16.56 5.70 -14.04
N GLY A 198 16.67 7.00 -13.83
CA GLY A 198 16.00 8.01 -14.65
C GLY A 198 14.63 8.44 -14.18
N HIS A 199 14.05 7.79 -13.15
CA HIS A 199 12.80 8.24 -12.54
C HIS A 199 12.96 9.62 -11.91
N LEU A 200 12.19 10.61 -12.39
CA LEU A 200 12.22 12.02 -11.98
C LEU A 200 13.62 12.66 -12.14
N ALA A 201 14.41 12.23 -13.13
CA ALA A 201 15.79 12.69 -13.32
C ALA A 201 15.89 14.20 -13.55
N GLU A 202 14.89 14.82 -14.14
CA GLU A 202 14.80 16.26 -14.37
C GLU A 202 14.66 17.06 -13.07
N LEU A 203 14.27 16.39 -11.97
CA LEU A 203 14.15 16.96 -10.63
C LEU A 203 15.27 16.46 -9.68
N ALA A 204 16.38 15.95 -10.21
CA ALA A 204 17.43 15.30 -9.42
C ALA A 204 18.05 16.20 -8.33
N GLU A 205 18.04 17.53 -8.49
CA GLU A 205 18.51 18.47 -7.48
C GLU A 205 17.56 18.53 -6.25
N ALA A 206 16.27 18.19 -6.43
CA ALA A 206 15.24 18.26 -5.43
C ALA A 206 14.73 16.87 -4.98
N THR A 207 15.19 15.78 -5.61
CA THR A 207 14.73 14.41 -5.31
C THR A 207 15.89 13.50 -4.94
N ILE A 208 15.59 12.44 -4.18
CA ILE A 208 16.56 11.40 -3.85
C ILE A 208 16.82 10.55 -5.10
N SER A 209 18.07 10.38 -5.48
CA SER A 209 18.45 9.56 -6.63
C SER A 209 18.12 8.08 -6.43
N VAL A 210 17.71 7.41 -7.51
CA VAL A 210 17.46 5.97 -7.51
C VAL A 210 18.80 5.23 -7.58
N ASP A 211 19.05 4.31 -6.63
CA ASP A 211 20.20 3.44 -6.65
C ASP A 211 20.09 2.41 -7.79
N PRO A 212 21.05 2.34 -8.73
CA PRO A 212 21.02 1.39 -9.85
C PRO A 212 20.96 -0.09 -9.44
N GLU A 213 21.49 -0.42 -8.26
CA GLU A 213 21.51 -1.78 -7.72
C GLU A 213 20.18 -2.18 -7.02
N LYS A 214 19.22 -1.25 -6.94
CA LYS A 214 17.97 -1.46 -6.20
C LYS A 214 17.15 -2.61 -6.77
N GLU A 215 17.08 -2.71 -8.09
CA GLU A 215 16.32 -3.78 -8.77
C GLU A 215 16.94 -5.16 -8.53
N ARG A 216 18.28 -5.28 -8.66
CA ARG A 216 18.98 -6.54 -8.37
C ARG A 216 18.76 -6.97 -6.91
N ARG A 217 18.91 -6.03 -5.95
CA ARG A 217 18.66 -6.32 -4.53
C ARG A 217 17.21 -6.71 -4.24
N LEU A 218 16.26 -6.14 -4.97
CA LEU A 218 14.87 -6.56 -4.90
C LEU A 218 14.71 -8.03 -5.28
N HIS A 219 15.21 -8.40 -6.45
CA HIS A 219 15.18 -9.78 -6.93
C HIS A 219 15.81 -10.75 -5.92
N GLU A 220 17.03 -10.44 -5.47
CA GLU A 220 17.74 -11.26 -4.48
C GLU A 220 16.96 -11.42 -3.16
N SER A 221 16.25 -10.38 -2.72
CA SER A 221 15.47 -10.44 -1.48
C SER A 221 14.19 -11.25 -1.63
N LEU A 222 13.54 -11.26 -2.79
CA LEU A 222 12.27 -11.96 -3.00
C LEU A 222 12.45 -13.43 -3.39
N THR A 223 13.49 -13.77 -4.16
CA THR A 223 13.73 -15.11 -4.69
C THR A 223 13.67 -16.26 -3.67
N PRO A 224 14.05 -16.10 -2.38
CA PRO A 224 13.91 -17.18 -1.41
C PRO A 224 12.46 -17.61 -1.13
N SER A 225 11.50 -16.71 -1.29
CA SER A 225 10.10 -16.94 -0.94
C SER A 225 9.13 -16.82 -2.11
N PHE A 226 9.60 -16.30 -3.25
CA PHE A 226 8.74 -15.97 -4.40
C PHE A 226 9.37 -16.34 -5.73
N VAL A 227 8.51 -16.66 -6.70
CA VAL A 227 8.86 -16.86 -8.11
C VAL A 227 8.33 -15.67 -8.92
N LEU A 228 9.19 -15.03 -9.70
CA LEU A 228 8.81 -13.96 -10.62
C LEU A 228 7.88 -14.51 -11.71
N ARG A 229 6.75 -13.85 -11.92
CA ARG A 229 5.76 -14.16 -12.97
C ARG A 229 5.91 -13.25 -14.17
N SER A 230 5.96 -11.95 -13.91
CA SER A 230 6.16 -10.92 -14.94
C SER A 230 6.93 -9.75 -14.38
N SER A 231 7.60 -9.03 -15.27
CA SER A 231 8.23 -7.75 -14.98
C SER A 231 8.05 -6.85 -16.19
N GLU A 232 7.48 -5.67 -15.97
CA GLU A 232 7.20 -4.68 -17.00
C GLU A 232 7.80 -3.35 -16.62
N ASP A 233 8.52 -2.76 -17.56
CA ASP A 233 9.10 -1.42 -17.44
C ASP A 233 8.14 -0.39 -18.03
N LEU A 234 7.62 0.49 -17.19
CA LEU A 234 6.78 1.59 -17.59
C LEU A 234 7.60 2.89 -17.61
N THR A 235 7.52 3.62 -18.71
CA THR A 235 8.14 4.94 -18.85
C THR A 235 7.17 5.88 -19.55
N TRP A 236 6.94 7.05 -18.96
CA TRP A 236 6.10 8.09 -19.54
C TRP A 236 6.57 9.47 -19.13
N THR A 237 6.15 10.49 -19.86
CA THR A 237 6.42 11.90 -19.55
C THR A 237 5.19 12.56 -18.92
N MET A 238 5.43 13.49 -18.03
CA MET A 238 4.42 14.27 -17.34
C MET A 238 4.75 15.76 -17.53
N ASP A 239 3.80 16.52 -18.07
CA ASP A 239 3.91 17.98 -18.09
C ASP A 239 3.35 18.53 -16.78
N LEU A 240 4.24 18.88 -15.88
CA LEU A 240 3.95 19.28 -14.52
C LEU A 240 3.90 20.81 -14.39
N SER A 241 2.86 21.33 -13.78
CA SER A 241 2.81 22.71 -13.31
C SER A 241 3.81 22.91 -12.15
N ALA A 242 4.07 24.15 -11.78
CA ALA A 242 4.90 24.46 -10.62
C ALA A 242 4.35 23.84 -9.32
N GLU A 243 3.02 23.75 -9.18
CA GLU A 243 2.35 23.10 -8.06
C GLU A 243 2.54 21.58 -8.09
N ASP A 244 2.46 20.95 -9.28
CA ASP A 244 2.70 19.51 -9.44
C ASP A 244 4.15 19.14 -9.11
N VAL A 245 5.13 19.98 -9.54
CA VAL A 245 6.54 19.78 -9.19
C VAL A 245 6.73 19.90 -7.69
N HIS A 246 6.13 20.90 -7.04
CA HIS A 246 6.12 21.01 -5.59
C HIS A 246 5.56 19.73 -4.94
N ASP A 247 4.39 19.26 -5.40
CA ASP A 247 3.71 18.12 -4.80
C ASP A 247 4.51 16.81 -4.98
N VAL A 248 5.10 16.53 -6.15
CA VAL A 248 5.89 15.31 -6.37
C VAL A 248 7.18 15.28 -5.54
N VAL A 249 7.81 16.43 -5.30
CA VAL A 249 8.99 16.56 -4.44
C VAL A 249 8.62 16.36 -2.97
N HIS A 250 7.51 16.95 -2.54
CA HIS A 250 7.10 16.94 -1.13
C HIS A 250 6.27 15.72 -0.71
N MET A 251 5.74 14.92 -1.63
CA MET A 251 4.94 13.74 -1.29
C MET A 251 5.74 12.54 -0.76
N GLY A 252 7.06 12.59 -0.83
CA GLY A 252 7.97 11.49 -0.47
C GLY A 252 9.13 11.91 0.43
N PRO A 253 10.12 11.04 0.62
CA PRO A 253 11.27 11.29 1.50
C PRO A 253 12.07 12.55 1.15
N SER A 254 12.02 13.01 -0.09
CA SER A 254 12.67 14.25 -0.57
C SER A 254 12.19 15.48 0.19
N HIS A 255 10.98 15.46 0.76
CA HIS A 255 10.43 16.53 1.60
C HIS A 255 11.40 17.01 2.69
N HIS A 256 12.16 16.09 3.29
CA HIS A 256 13.09 16.42 4.37
C HIS A 256 14.40 17.07 3.91
N HIS A 257 14.65 17.12 2.61
CA HIS A 257 15.89 17.65 1.99
C HIS A 257 15.68 18.98 1.26
N VAL A 258 14.44 19.41 1.11
CA VAL A 258 14.07 20.64 0.39
C VAL A 258 13.52 21.68 1.37
N ALA A 259 13.89 22.95 1.18
CA ALA A 259 13.35 24.02 2.00
C ALA A 259 11.82 24.14 1.83
N PRO A 260 11.05 24.36 2.91
CA PRO A 260 9.58 24.42 2.83
C PRO A 260 9.05 25.54 1.90
N ASP A 261 9.85 26.59 1.68
CA ASP A 261 9.56 27.74 0.84
C ASP A 261 10.23 27.67 -0.54
N ALA A 262 10.78 26.50 -0.92
CA ALA A 262 11.40 26.32 -2.24
C ALA A 262 10.40 26.61 -3.36
N ALA A 263 10.78 27.49 -4.27
CA ALA A 263 10.00 27.79 -5.46
C ALA A 263 10.37 26.82 -6.60
N PHE A 264 9.34 26.27 -7.24
CA PHE A 264 9.50 25.38 -8.40
C PHE A 264 8.97 26.04 -9.67
N ALA A 265 9.51 25.67 -10.81
CA ALA A 265 9.02 26.03 -12.12
C ALA A 265 8.28 24.84 -12.76
N PRO A 266 7.36 25.07 -13.71
CA PRO A 266 6.80 24.00 -14.53
C PRO A 266 7.90 23.22 -15.25
N ALA A 267 7.74 21.92 -15.37
CA ALA A 267 8.73 21.05 -16.00
C ALA A 267 8.05 19.85 -16.69
N THR A 268 8.64 19.40 -17.80
CA THR A 268 8.33 18.08 -18.36
C THR A 268 9.26 17.07 -17.68
N VAL A 269 8.68 16.09 -17.01
CA VAL A 269 9.40 15.15 -16.13
C VAL A 269 9.13 13.71 -16.56
N THR A 270 10.18 12.89 -16.54
CA THR A 270 10.09 11.48 -16.87
C THR A 270 9.80 10.65 -15.64
N ALA A 271 8.72 9.87 -15.67
CA ALA A 271 8.48 8.80 -14.73
C ALA A 271 8.96 7.47 -15.34
N ALA A 272 9.74 6.70 -14.58
CA ALA A 272 10.27 5.40 -15.00
C ALA A 272 10.19 4.42 -13.82
N VAL A 273 9.37 3.39 -13.95
CA VAL A 273 9.18 2.37 -12.89
C VAL A 273 9.20 0.97 -13.48
N THR A 274 9.51 -0.02 -12.65
CA THR A 274 9.25 -1.43 -12.94
C THR A 274 8.06 -1.89 -12.11
N VAL A 275 7.09 -2.53 -12.76
CA VAL A 275 6.01 -3.27 -12.11
C VAL A 275 6.32 -4.74 -12.24
N SER A 276 6.46 -5.45 -11.13
CA SER A 276 6.74 -6.88 -11.12
C SER A 276 5.71 -7.66 -10.33
N THR A 277 5.33 -8.83 -10.86
CA THR A 277 4.38 -9.74 -10.19
C THR A 277 5.08 -11.02 -9.79
N TRP A 278 4.78 -11.51 -8.60
CA TRP A 278 5.42 -12.65 -7.97
C TRP A 278 4.38 -13.57 -7.35
N THR A 279 4.66 -14.87 -7.31
CA THR A 279 3.84 -15.85 -6.58
C THR A 279 4.68 -16.56 -5.54
N PRO A 280 4.10 -16.96 -4.38
CA PRO A 280 4.82 -17.73 -3.37
C PRO A 280 5.48 -18.98 -3.96
N THR A 281 6.69 -19.30 -3.51
CA THR A 281 7.30 -20.63 -3.76
C THR A 281 6.46 -21.68 -3.02
N ARG A 282 6.18 -22.83 -3.69
CA ARG A 282 5.47 -23.96 -3.09
C ARG A 282 6.35 -24.71 -2.10
#